data_9f0b78334f2141b2996e4c835637506e
#
_entry.id   9f0b78334f2141b2996e4c835637506e
#
_cell.length_a   1.000
_cell.length_b   1.000
_cell.length_c   1.000
_cell.angle_alpha   90.00
_cell.angle_beta   90.00
_cell.angle_gamma   90.00
#
_symmetry.space_group_name_H-M   'P 1'
#
loop_
_entity.id
_entity.type
_entity.pdbx_description
1 polymer ?
#
loop_
_entity_poly.entity_id
_entity_poly.type
_entity_poly.pdbx_seq_one_letter_code
_entity_poly.pdbx_strand_id
1 'polypeptide(L)'
;IIKAYDLDVEDSLDGIISKVNEVGNKFAVSNGDIVEAMTRSSAAMAAANNTFEETVALATAAIEITRDAATVGNGLKTLSMRIRGYDEETEEYSADVSELTGTIADLTKVASNNNRGISLFEADDPETYRSTYDILSDIADIWDELTDKNRANLLEALFGKRQAQIGAAILSNFDQARSAIVKMEESAGS
;
A
#
# COMPACT_ATOMS: atom_id res chain seq x y z
N ILE A 1 -7.25 -11.78 9.00
CA ILE A 1 -5.94 -11.11 9.09
C ILE A 1 -4.86 -12.16 9.33
N ILE A 2 -4.83 -12.82 10.48
CA ILE A 2 -3.79 -13.79 10.87
C ILE A 2 -3.53 -14.84 9.79
N LYS A 3 -4.60 -15.47 9.30
CA LYS A 3 -4.51 -16.51 8.28
C LYS A 3 -4.00 -15.98 6.92
N ALA A 4 -4.29 -14.72 6.60
CA ALA A 4 -3.85 -14.12 5.34
C ALA A 4 -2.33 -13.96 5.26
N TYR A 5 -1.68 -13.69 6.40
CA TYR A 5 -0.24 -13.50 6.51
C TYR A 5 0.51 -14.74 7.01
N ASP A 6 -0.17 -15.88 7.08
CA ASP A 6 0.39 -17.15 7.55
C ASP A 6 1.08 -17.03 8.94
N LEU A 7 0.47 -16.24 9.82
CA LEU A 7 0.99 -16.00 11.15
C LEU A 7 0.54 -17.12 12.11
N ASP A 8 1.43 -17.55 12.98
CA ASP A 8 1.09 -18.54 14.03
C ASP A 8 0.11 -17.92 15.03
N VAL A 9 -0.97 -18.62 15.33
CA VAL A 9 -2.08 -18.10 16.14
C VAL A 9 -1.69 -17.88 17.59
N GLU A 10 -0.89 -18.80 18.16
CA GLU A 10 -0.55 -18.75 19.60
C GLU A 10 0.52 -17.68 19.89
N ASP A 11 1.56 -17.60 19.06
CA ASP A 11 2.66 -16.64 19.25
C ASP A 11 2.38 -15.26 18.63
N SER A 12 1.44 -15.20 17.67
CA SER A 12 1.22 -13.97 16.89
C SER A 12 0.11 -13.08 17.42
N LEU A 13 -0.86 -13.61 18.17
CA LEU A 13 -2.01 -12.81 18.60
C LEU A 13 -1.58 -11.65 19.52
N ASP A 14 -0.77 -11.95 20.53
CA ASP A 14 -0.25 -10.92 21.44
C ASP A 14 0.67 -9.94 20.70
N GLY A 15 1.48 -10.44 19.78
CA GLY A 15 2.35 -9.61 18.93
C GLY A 15 1.56 -8.69 18.01
N ILE A 16 0.48 -9.18 17.40
CA ILE A 16 -0.42 -8.37 16.55
C ILE A 16 -1.11 -7.30 17.38
N ILE A 17 -1.68 -7.67 18.52
CA ILE A 17 -2.35 -6.73 19.43
C ILE A 17 -1.37 -5.65 19.88
N SER A 18 -0.16 -6.03 20.27
CA SER A 18 0.88 -5.11 20.69
C SER A 18 1.22 -4.11 19.57
N LYS A 19 1.45 -4.58 18.36
CA LYS A 19 1.77 -3.72 17.20
C LYS A 19 0.64 -2.76 16.88
N VAL A 20 -0.60 -3.23 16.85
CA VAL A 20 -1.78 -2.39 16.59
C VAL A 20 -1.94 -1.34 17.69
N ASN A 21 -1.75 -1.73 18.95
CA ASN A 21 -1.81 -0.80 20.08
C ASN A 21 -0.74 0.29 20.01
N GLU A 22 0.51 -0.07 19.67
CA GLU A 22 1.59 0.91 19.50
C GLU A 22 1.26 1.95 18.43
N VAL A 23 0.72 1.49 17.30
CA VAL A 23 0.29 2.38 16.22
C VAL A 23 -0.89 3.25 16.67
N GLY A 24 -1.91 2.67 17.27
CA GLY A 24 -3.08 3.41 17.77
C GLY A 24 -2.74 4.45 18.84
N ASN A 25 -1.71 4.18 19.68
CA ASN A 25 -1.25 5.14 20.70
C ASN A 25 -0.40 6.27 20.11
N LYS A 26 0.32 6.00 19.03
CA LYS A 26 1.26 6.98 18.43
C LYS A 26 0.61 7.86 17.37
N PHE A 27 -0.30 7.29 16.59
CA PHE A 27 -0.92 7.97 15.45
C PHE A 27 -2.39 8.30 15.74
N ALA A 28 -2.94 9.25 15.00
CA ALA A 28 -4.32 9.67 15.17
C ALA A 28 -5.31 8.70 14.49
N VAL A 29 -5.20 7.41 14.84
CA VAL A 29 -6.06 6.32 14.36
C VAL A 29 -6.48 5.43 15.53
N SER A 30 -7.68 4.87 15.49
CA SER A 30 -8.10 3.91 16.50
C SER A 30 -7.69 2.48 16.11
N ASN A 31 -7.52 1.63 17.11
CA ASN A 31 -7.28 0.20 16.87
C ASN A 31 -8.42 -0.44 16.06
N GLY A 32 -9.66 -0.04 16.34
CA GLY A 32 -10.83 -0.52 15.62
C GLY A 32 -10.81 -0.15 14.14
N ASP A 33 -10.37 1.06 13.82
CA ASP A 33 -10.23 1.52 12.43
C ASP A 33 -9.14 0.74 11.69
N ILE A 34 -7.98 0.51 12.34
CA ILE A 34 -6.92 -0.33 11.78
C ILE A 34 -7.44 -1.73 11.48
N VAL A 35 -8.12 -2.35 12.44
CA VAL A 35 -8.67 -3.71 12.27
C VAL A 35 -9.73 -3.75 11.17
N GLU A 36 -10.59 -2.74 11.05
CA GLU A 36 -11.58 -2.67 9.96
C GLU A 36 -10.90 -2.61 8.60
N ALA A 37 -9.95 -1.72 8.40
CA ALA A 37 -9.20 -1.61 7.15
C ALA A 37 -8.47 -2.92 6.82
N MET A 38 -7.84 -3.55 7.81
CA MET A 38 -7.15 -4.83 7.67
C MET A 38 -8.10 -5.97 7.31
N THR A 39 -9.29 -6.00 7.89
CA THR A 39 -10.29 -7.04 7.61
C THR A 39 -10.70 -7.02 6.13
N ARG A 40 -10.79 -5.84 5.54
CA ARG A 40 -11.17 -5.66 4.12
C ARG A 40 -10.02 -5.90 3.14
N SER A 41 -8.78 -5.67 3.54
CA SER A 41 -7.63 -5.60 2.62
C SER A 41 -6.59 -6.70 2.80
N SER A 42 -6.54 -7.39 3.94
CA SER A 42 -5.44 -8.30 4.27
C SER A 42 -5.21 -9.40 3.25
N ALA A 43 -6.27 -10.04 2.75
CA ALA A 43 -6.11 -11.12 1.76
C ALA A 43 -5.44 -10.61 0.47
N ALA A 44 -5.90 -9.48 -0.05
CA ALA A 44 -5.34 -8.88 -1.27
C ALA A 44 -3.93 -8.33 -1.02
N MET A 45 -3.70 -7.69 0.12
CA MET A 45 -2.40 -7.11 0.45
C MET A 45 -1.33 -8.18 0.70
N ALA A 46 -1.67 -9.27 1.38
CA ALA A 46 -0.77 -10.42 1.56
C ALA A 46 -0.45 -11.07 0.21
N ALA A 47 -1.45 -11.27 -0.64
CA ALA A 47 -1.26 -11.78 -2.00
C ALA A 47 -0.41 -10.85 -2.87
N ALA A 48 -0.38 -9.56 -2.57
CA ALA A 48 0.47 -8.56 -3.23
C ALA A 48 1.84 -8.38 -2.56
N ASN A 49 2.31 -9.40 -1.84
CA ASN A 49 3.62 -9.50 -1.20
C ASN A 49 3.88 -8.49 -0.08
N ASN A 50 2.82 -7.89 0.48
CA ASN A 50 2.98 -7.04 1.66
C ASN A 50 3.03 -7.88 2.93
N THR A 51 3.82 -7.42 3.90
CA THR A 51 3.79 -7.93 5.26
C THR A 51 2.58 -7.38 6.03
N PHE A 52 2.27 -7.96 7.17
CA PHE A 52 1.27 -7.43 8.09
C PHE A 52 1.60 -5.97 8.46
N GLU A 53 2.84 -5.69 8.80
CA GLU A 53 3.31 -4.35 9.20
C GLU A 53 3.18 -3.34 8.06
N GLU A 54 3.52 -3.72 6.84
CA GLU A 54 3.38 -2.86 5.66
C GLU A 54 1.91 -2.50 5.41
N THR A 55 1.00 -3.46 5.57
CA THR A 55 -0.44 -3.22 5.40
C THR A 55 -0.98 -2.28 6.49
N VAL A 56 -0.62 -2.51 7.75
CA VAL A 56 -0.99 -1.61 8.86
C VAL A 56 -0.45 -0.21 8.64
N ALA A 57 0.78 -0.08 8.17
CA ALA A 57 1.42 1.19 7.89
C ALA A 57 0.67 2.01 6.83
N LEU A 58 0.33 1.37 5.71
CA LEU A 58 -0.44 2.02 4.63
C LEU A 58 -1.83 2.42 5.09
N ALA A 59 -2.51 1.55 5.82
CA ALA A 59 -3.83 1.83 6.40
C ALA A 59 -3.76 3.03 7.36
N THR A 60 -2.78 3.08 8.23
CA THR A 60 -2.58 4.17 9.19
C THR A 60 -2.40 5.52 8.48
N ALA A 61 -1.51 5.59 7.50
CA ALA A 61 -1.26 6.81 6.74
C ALA A 61 -2.53 7.34 6.06
N ALA A 62 -3.34 6.45 5.48
CA ALA A 62 -4.58 6.83 4.81
C ALA A 62 -5.68 7.24 5.80
N ILE A 63 -5.88 6.49 6.89
CA ILE A 63 -6.94 6.74 7.88
C ILE A 63 -6.71 8.07 8.61
N GLU A 64 -5.47 8.44 8.90
CA GLU A 64 -5.16 9.74 9.51
C GLU A 64 -5.74 10.91 8.73
N ILE A 65 -5.73 10.81 7.41
CA ILE A 65 -6.21 11.87 6.50
C ILE A 65 -7.71 11.72 6.22
N THR A 66 -8.16 10.52 5.87
CA THR A 66 -9.53 10.29 5.37
C THR A 66 -10.57 10.10 6.46
N ARG A 67 -10.15 9.60 7.62
CA ARG A 67 -11.04 9.21 8.74
C ARG A 67 -12.11 8.19 8.33
N ASP A 68 -11.83 7.37 7.32
CA ASP A 68 -12.75 6.37 6.78
C ASP A 68 -12.03 5.04 6.55
N ALA A 69 -12.01 4.21 7.59
CA ALA A 69 -11.32 2.93 7.60
C ALA A 69 -11.87 1.95 6.56
N ALA A 70 -13.18 1.94 6.35
CA ALA A 70 -13.82 1.06 5.37
C ALA A 70 -13.37 1.39 3.94
N THR A 71 -13.41 2.67 3.58
CA THR A 71 -12.96 3.15 2.26
C THR A 71 -11.46 2.91 2.08
N VAL A 72 -10.65 3.12 3.11
CA VAL A 72 -9.21 2.82 3.08
C VAL A 72 -8.96 1.34 2.79
N GLY A 73 -9.63 0.44 3.50
CA GLY A 73 -9.50 -1.00 3.27
C GLY A 73 -9.87 -1.41 1.85
N ASN A 74 -10.95 -0.86 1.32
CA ASN A 74 -11.39 -1.10 -0.06
C ASN A 74 -10.38 -0.51 -1.08
N GLY A 75 -9.81 0.65 -0.81
CA GLY A 75 -8.80 1.28 -1.66
C GLY A 75 -7.51 0.46 -1.73
N LEU A 76 -7.03 -0.05 -0.61
CA LEU A 76 -5.85 -0.93 -0.55
C LEU A 76 -6.10 -2.25 -1.30
N LYS A 77 -7.29 -2.84 -1.15
CA LYS A 77 -7.69 -4.02 -1.91
C LYS A 77 -7.68 -3.74 -3.41
N THR A 78 -8.32 -2.67 -3.85
CA THR A 78 -8.38 -2.26 -5.26
C THR A 78 -6.97 -2.05 -5.84
N LEU A 79 -6.12 -1.30 -5.16
CA LEU A 79 -4.73 -1.08 -5.57
C LEU A 79 -3.99 -2.41 -5.81
N SER A 80 -4.07 -3.33 -4.85
CA SER A 80 -3.38 -4.62 -4.93
C SER A 80 -3.86 -5.48 -6.09
N MET A 81 -5.15 -5.46 -6.36
CA MET A 81 -5.75 -6.19 -7.48
C MET A 81 -5.36 -5.57 -8.83
N ARG A 82 -5.43 -4.24 -8.95
CA ARG A 82 -5.11 -3.52 -10.20
C ARG A 82 -3.65 -3.70 -10.61
N ILE A 83 -2.72 -3.62 -9.68
CA ILE A 83 -1.29 -3.85 -9.97
C ILE A 83 -1.07 -5.23 -10.59
N ARG A 84 -1.90 -6.20 -10.23
CA ARG A 84 -1.83 -7.57 -10.75
C ARG A 84 -2.72 -7.85 -11.96
N GLY A 85 -3.22 -6.79 -12.59
CA GLY A 85 -3.94 -6.88 -13.85
C GLY A 85 -5.46 -7.00 -13.73
N TYR A 86 -6.03 -6.74 -12.56
CA TYR A 86 -7.48 -6.69 -12.41
C TYR A 86 -8.07 -5.46 -13.08
N ASP A 87 -9.08 -5.66 -13.88
CA ASP A 87 -9.86 -4.62 -14.54
C ASP A 87 -11.25 -4.54 -13.87
N GLU A 88 -11.58 -3.38 -13.33
CA GLU A 88 -12.84 -3.15 -12.62
C GLU A 88 -14.06 -3.15 -13.53
N GLU A 89 -13.90 -2.79 -14.81
CA GLU A 89 -15.00 -2.73 -15.77
C GLU A 89 -15.41 -4.11 -16.27
N THR A 90 -14.44 -4.98 -16.52
CA THR A 90 -14.67 -6.34 -16.98
C THR A 90 -14.74 -7.36 -15.84
N GLU A 91 -14.31 -6.99 -14.64
CA GLU A 91 -14.16 -7.86 -13.47
C GLU A 91 -13.24 -9.08 -13.73
N GLU A 92 -12.27 -8.92 -14.63
CA GLU A 92 -11.35 -9.97 -15.03
C GLU A 92 -9.90 -9.60 -14.74
N TYR A 93 -9.04 -10.61 -14.62
CA TYR A 93 -7.59 -10.45 -14.53
C TYR A 93 -6.94 -10.65 -15.89
N SER A 94 -6.05 -9.74 -16.27
CA SER A 94 -5.13 -9.92 -17.38
C SER A 94 -3.75 -10.34 -16.88
N ALA A 95 -3.20 -11.39 -17.46
CA ALA A 95 -1.81 -11.77 -17.19
C ALA A 95 -0.80 -10.76 -17.76
N ASP A 96 -1.21 -9.99 -18.77
CA ASP A 96 -0.39 -8.96 -19.39
C ASP A 96 -0.63 -7.61 -18.70
N VAL A 97 0.35 -7.18 -17.92
CA VAL A 97 0.37 -5.87 -17.23
C VAL A 97 1.37 -4.91 -17.87
N SER A 98 1.80 -5.17 -19.11
CA SER A 98 2.81 -4.36 -19.79
C SER A 98 2.36 -2.91 -20.01
N GLU A 99 1.10 -2.68 -20.31
CA GLU A 99 0.54 -1.33 -20.47
C GLU A 99 0.58 -0.56 -19.14
N LEU A 100 0.11 -1.16 -18.05
CA LEU A 100 0.17 -0.54 -16.73
C LEU A 100 1.61 -0.27 -16.30
N THR A 101 2.49 -1.25 -16.47
CA THR A 101 3.91 -1.14 -16.14
C THR A 101 4.57 -0.01 -16.93
N GLY A 102 4.30 0.08 -18.23
CA GLY A 102 4.80 1.14 -19.10
C GLY A 102 4.27 2.52 -18.71
N THR A 103 2.98 2.62 -18.38
CA THR A 103 2.36 3.88 -17.93
C THR A 103 3.00 4.38 -16.63
N ILE A 104 3.19 3.53 -15.65
CA ILE A 104 3.82 3.90 -14.37
C ILE A 104 5.27 4.33 -14.59
N ALA A 105 6.03 3.59 -15.39
CA ALA A 105 7.41 3.94 -15.72
C ALA A 105 7.48 5.30 -16.43
N ASP A 106 6.65 5.54 -17.43
CA ASP A 106 6.63 6.80 -18.18
C ASP A 106 6.25 8.00 -17.31
N LEU A 107 5.31 7.86 -16.40
CA LEU A 107 4.89 8.93 -15.51
C LEU A 107 5.95 9.27 -14.44
N THR A 108 6.82 8.34 -14.10
CA THR A 108 7.79 8.48 -13.00
C THR A 108 9.24 8.65 -13.46
N LYS A 109 9.58 8.33 -14.71
CA LYS A 109 10.97 8.31 -15.21
C LYS A 109 11.71 9.65 -15.11
N VAL A 110 10.99 10.77 -15.26
CA VAL A 110 11.61 12.11 -15.24
C VAL A 110 12.12 12.47 -13.85
N ALA A 111 11.42 12.01 -12.82
CA ALA A 111 11.76 12.29 -11.42
C ALA A 111 12.56 11.15 -10.77
N SER A 112 12.66 9.98 -11.41
CA SER A 112 13.41 8.85 -10.86
C SER A 112 14.91 8.97 -11.12
N ASN A 113 15.71 8.60 -10.13
CA ASN A 113 17.17 8.73 -10.17
C ASN A 113 17.86 7.94 -11.29
N ASN A 114 17.21 6.90 -11.81
CA ASN A 114 17.76 6.04 -12.86
C ASN A 114 17.22 6.35 -14.26
N ASN A 115 16.35 7.34 -14.39
CA ASN A 115 15.68 7.74 -15.65
C ASN A 115 14.94 6.59 -16.39
N ARG A 116 14.60 5.52 -15.67
CA ARG A 116 13.86 4.36 -16.18
C ARG A 116 12.43 4.30 -15.68
N GLY A 117 12.14 5.10 -14.66
CA GLY A 117 10.88 5.05 -13.95
C GLY A 117 10.84 3.97 -12.89
N ILE A 118 9.71 3.91 -12.19
CA ILE A 118 9.48 2.96 -11.11
C ILE A 118 8.94 1.67 -11.70
N SER A 119 9.51 0.53 -11.28
CA SER A 119 9.09 -0.81 -11.69
C SER A 119 8.11 -1.41 -10.69
N LEU A 120 7.17 -2.21 -11.20
CA LEU A 120 6.28 -3.05 -10.38
C LEU A 120 6.92 -4.38 -9.99
N PHE A 121 8.04 -4.75 -10.61
CA PHE A 121 8.72 -6.03 -10.43
C PHE A 121 10.06 -5.85 -9.73
N GLU A 122 10.54 -6.93 -9.08
CA GLU A 122 11.85 -6.95 -8.46
C GLU A 122 12.97 -6.75 -9.50
N ALA A 123 14.04 -6.06 -9.11
CA ALA A 123 15.12 -5.70 -10.03
C ALA A 123 15.87 -6.93 -10.58
N ASP A 124 15.97 -7.98 -9.78
CA ASP A 124 16.70 -9.21 -10.09
C ASP A 124 15.79 -10.36 -10.51
N ASP A 125 14.46 -10.18 -10.42
CA ASP A 125 13.46 -11.18 -10.80
C ASP A 125 12.22 -10.51 -11.42
N PRO A 126 12.17 -10.39 -12.76
CA PRO A 126 11.05 -9.72 -13.44
C PRO A 126 9.74 -10.51 -13.42
N GLU A 127 9.71 -11.71 -12.86
CA GLU A 127 8.51 -12.52 -12.66
C GLU A 127 7.88 -12.31 -11.27
N THR A 128 8.61 -11.66 -10.35
CA THR A 128 8.14 -11.42 -8.98
C THR A 128 7.74 -9.96 -8.81
N TYR A 129 6.49 -9.73 -8.43
CA TYR A 129 6.01 -8.39 -8.07
C TYR A 129 6.67 -7.90 -6.78
N ARG A 130 7.04 -6.63 -6.77
CA ARG A 130 7.41 -5.92 -5.55
C ARG A 130 6.18 -5.79 -4.65
N SER A 131 6.38 -5.65 -3.34
CA SER A 131 5.27 -5.33 -2.45
C SER A 131 4.64 -3.99 -2.82
N THR A 132 3.34 -3.86 -2.60
CA THR A 132 2.62 -2.60 -2.82
C THR A 132 3.24 -1.47 -2.01
N TYR A 133 3.65 -1.74 -0.78
CA TYR A 133 4.35 -0.79 0.08
C TYR A 133 5.64 -0.27 -0.57
N ASP A 134 6.48 -1.16 -1.09
CA ASP A 134 7.75 -0.76 -1.71
C ASP A 134 7.55 0.09 -2.97
N ILE A 135 6.56 -0.28 -3.79
CA ILE A 135 6.18 0.53 -4.97
C ILE A 135 5.74 1.93 -4.55
N LEU A 136 4.85 2.03 -3.58
CA LEU A 136 4.36 3.31 -3.08
C LEU A 136 5.45 4.12 -2.36
N SER A 137 6.39 3.46 -1.69
CA SER A 137 7.54 4.11 -1.06
C SER A 137 8.40 4.83 -2.09
N ASP A 138 8.71 4.17 -3.21
CA ASP A 138 9.48 4.79 -4.28
C ASP A 138 8.73 5.96 -4.93
N ILE A 139 7.43 5.83 -5.11
CA ILE A 139 6.58 6.91 -5.63
C ILE A 139 6.54 8.08 -4.64
N ALA A 140 6.43 7.81 -3.35
CA ALA A 140 6.44 8.83 -2.31
C ALA A 140 7.75 9.64 -2.30
N ASP A 141 8.89 9.00 -2.56
CA ASP A 141 10.19 9.67 -2.64
C ASP A 141 10.26 10.74 -3.72
N ILE A 142 9.51 10.57 -4.81
CA ILE A 142 9.50 11.51 -5.94
C ILE A 142 8.19 12.30 -6.06
N TRP A 143 7.25 12.10 -5.12
CA TRP A 143 5.90 12.64 -5.21
C TRP A 143 5.85 14.15 -5.41
N ASP A 144 6.66 14.89 -4.66
CA ASP A 144 6.71 16.35 -4.73
C ASP A 144 7.36 16.87 -6.03
N GLU A 145 8.13 16.04 -6.72
CA GLU A 145 8.78 16.38 -7.99
C GLU A 145 7.88 16.14 -9.21
N LEU A 146 6.78 15.40 -9.02
CA LEU A 146 5.81 15.14 -10.10
C LEU A 146 4.91 16.35 -10.34
N THR A 147 4.54 16.57 -11.59
CA THR A 147 3.54 17.57 -11.95
C THR A 147 2.15 17.15 -11.47
N ASP A 148 1.25 18.10 -11.30
CA ASP A 148 -0.14 17.80 -10.91
C ASP A 148 -0.81 16.82 -11.87
N LYS A 149 -0.55 16.96 -13.18
CA LYS A 149 -1.07 16.06 -14.20
C LYS A 149 -0.55 14.64 -14.03
N ASN A 150 0.76 14.49 -13.80
CA ASN A 150 1.37 13.18 -13.60
C ASN A 150 0.90 12.51 -12.30
N ARG A 151 0.74 13.28 -11.22
CA ARG A 151 0.15 12.78 -9.97
C ARG A 151 -1.26 12.25 -10.20
N ALA A 152 -2.11 13.01 -10.87
CA ALA A 152 -3.48 12.60 -11.16
C ALA A 152 -3.54 11.33 -12.01
N ASN A 153 -2.73 11.25 -13.06
CA ASN A 153 -2.66 10.09 -13.94
C ASN A 153 -2.12 8.85 -13.21
N LEU A 154 -1.13 9.03 -12.35
CA LEU A 154 -0.54 7.96 -11.56
C LEU A 154 -1.55 7.40 -10.55
N LEU A 155 -2.28 8.26 -9.86
CA LEU A 155 -3.34 7.84 -8.92
C LEU A 155 -4.45 7.07 -9.62
N GLU A 156 -4.89 7.52 -10.80
CA GLU A 156 -5.90 6.82 -11.58
C GLU A 156 -5.41 5.47 -12.08
N ALA A 157 -4.17 5.38 -12.55
CA ALA A 157 -3.58 4.13 -13.01
C ALA A 157 -3.50 3.08 -11.90
N LEU A 158 -3.07 3.48 -10.70
CA LEU A 158 -2.86 2.58 -9.56
C LEU A 158 -4.14 2.25 -8.81
N PHE A 159 -4.98 3.25 -8.52
CA PHE A 159 -6.16 3.12 -7.64
C PHE A 159 -7.49 3.09 -8.38
N GLY A 160 -7.51 3.49 -9.65
CA GLY A 160 -8.76 3.75 -10.36
C GLY A 160 -9.40 5.07 -9.93
N LYS A 161 -10.42 5.50 -10.67
CA LYS A 161 -11.09 6.79 -10.43
C LYS A 161 -11.76 6.88 -9.07
N ARG A 162 -12.34 5.76 -8.60
CA ARG A 162 -13.12 5.72 -7.35
C ARG A 162 -12.25 5.80 -6.10
N GLN A 163 -11.02 5.28 -6.17
CA GLN A 163 -10.13 5.15 -5.02
C GLN A 163 -8.89 6.06 -5.10
N ALA A 164 -8.83 6.96 -6.08
CA ALA A 164 -7.70 7.88 -6.26
C ALA A 164 -7.43 8.73 -5.02
N GLN A 165 -8.47 9.14 -4.28
CA GLN A 165 -8.35 9.90 -3.04
C GLN A 165 -7.61 9.14 -1.94
N ILE A 166 -7.73 7.82 -1.88
CA ILE A 166 -6.99 6.98 -0.92
C ILE A 166 -5.51 6.99 -1.27
N GLY A 167 -5.19 6.87 -2.56
CA GLY A 167 -3.82 7.00 -3.04
C GLY A 167 -3.20 8.35 -2.72
N ALA A 168 -3.93 9.44 -2.94
CA ALA A 168 -3.48 10.78 -2.58
C ALA A 168 -3.20 10.92 -1.09
N ALA A 169 -4.08 10.39 -0.22
CA ALA A 169 -3.90 10.40 1.22
C ALA A 169 -2.63 9.62 1.64
N ILE A 170 -2.41 8.45 1.08
CA ILE A 170 -1.22 7.64 1.38
C ILE A 170 0.06 8.36 0.95
N LEU A 171 0.13 8.82 -0.30
CA LEU A 171 1.35 9.40 -0.86
C LEU A 171 1.70 10.76 -0.24
N SER A 172 0.71 11.56 0.12
CA SER A 172 0.94 12.83 0.83
C SER A 172 1.32 12.64 2.30
N ASN A 173 1.05 11.48 2.89
CA ASN A 173 1.26 11.17 4.30
C ASN A 173 2.19 9.94 4.49
N PHE A 174 3.00 9.60 3.51
CA PHE A 174 3.79 8.36 3.50
C PHE A 174 4.84 8.31 4.61
N ASP A 175 5.32 9.45 5.10
CA ASP A 175 6.22 9.51 6.26
C ASP A 175 5.59 8.87 7.51
N GLN A 176 4.29 8.98 7.67
CA GLN A 176 3.57 8.31 8.76
C GLN A 176 3.52 6.79 8.58
N ALA A 177 3.42 6.31 7.33
CA ALA A 177 3.53 4.87 7.06
C ALA A 177 4.92 4.34 7.46
N ARG A 178 5.98 5.03 7.11
CA ARG A 178 7.35 4.68 7.51
C ARG A 178 7.53 4.70 9.04
N SER A 179 7.01 5.73 9.70
CA SER A 179 7.04 5.85 11.16
C SER A 179 6.27 4.73 11.84
N ALA A 180 5.14 4.29 11.27
CA ALA A 180 4.35 3.18 11.81
C ALA A 180 5.13 1.86 11.78
N ILE A 181 5.88 1.58 10.70
CA ILE A 181 6.75 0.40 10.63
C ILE A 181 7.80 0.42 11.73
N VAL A 182 8.49 1.55 11.91
CA VAL A 182 9.50 1.71 12.97
C VAL A 182 8.89 1.44 14.34
N LYS A 183 7.70 1.96 14.61
CA LYS A 183 7.01 1.73 15.90
C LYS A 183 6.66 0.28 16.13
N MET A 184 6.18 -0.43 15.12
CA MET A 184 5.88 -1.86 15.23
C MET A 184 7.12 -2.71 15.43
N GLU A 185 8.24 -2.35 14.78
CA GLU A 185 9.54 -3.02 14.97
C GLU A 185 10.08 -2.81 16.38
N GLU A 186 9.97 -1.60 16.94
CA GLU A 186 10.34 -1.31 18.33
C GLU A 186 9.53 -2.15 19.33
N SER A 187 8.24 -2.34 19.09
CA SER A 187 7.37 -3.15 19.97
C SER A 187 7.74 -4.64 19.95
N ALA A 188 8.25 -5.15 18.83
CA ALA A 188 8.68 -6.53 18.70
C ALA A 188 10.02 -6.83 19.39
N GLY A 189 10.83 -5.79 19.67
CA GLY A 189 12.12 -5.90 20.37
C GLY A 189 12.02 -5.75 21.89
N SER A 190 10.84 -5.45 22.38
CA SER A 190 10.55 -5.36 23.83
C SER A 190 9.77 -6.58 24.31
#